data_7f6213fe226d33c0d780eb61b2d02eb5
#
_entry.id   7f6213fe226d33c0d780eb61b2d02eb5
#
_cell.length_a   1.000
_cell.length_b   1.000
_cell.length_c   1.000
_cell.angle_alpha   90.00
_cell.angle_beta   90.00
_cell.angle_gamma   90.00
#
_symmetry.space_group_name_H-M   'P 1'
#
loop_
_entity.id
_entity.type
_entity.pdbx_description
1 polymer ?
#
loop_
_entity_poly.entity_id
_entity_poly.type
_entity_poly.pdbx_seq_one_letter_code
_entity_poly.pdbx_strand_id
1 'polypeptide(L)'
;IVGILAWGLRYLLFSLGADGVNSWMLILGIILHGICYDFFFVSGQIYTNMKCKPEYKSSAQGLITLATYGLGMLIGFRIAGYLTDLYVIYDGHNWEKIWIQPSIFSFVILILFIFTFRNEKIEIKNL
;
A
#
# COMPACT_ATOMS: atom_id res chain seq x y z
N ILE A 1 6.12 3.53 7.84
CA ILE A 1 6.80 2.22 7.93
C ILE A 1 5.78 1.11 8.20
N VAL A 2 5.05 1.15 9.32
CA VAL A 2 4.09 0.09 9.72
C VAL A 2 3.06 -0.22 8.61
N GLY A 3 2.45 0.78 7.99
CA GLY A 3 1.48 0.58 6.91
C GLY A 3 2.07 -0.12 5.68
N ILE A 4 3.28 0.25 5.27
CA ILE A 4 3.94 -0.38 4.10
C ILE A 4 4.35 -1.81 4.42
N LEU A 5 4.87 -2.06 5.64
CA LEU A 5 5.19 -3.40 6.12
C LEU A 5 3.94 -4.29 6.14
N ALA A 6 2.84 -3.80 6.70
CA ALA A 6 1.57 -4.52 6.74
C ALA A 6 1.04 -4.84 5.33
N TRP A 7 1.26 -3.96 4.36
CA TRP A 7 0.92 -4.22 2.96
C TRP A 7 1.74 -5.35 2.36
N GLY A 8 3.06 -5.34 2.54
CA GLY A 8 3.93 -6.41 2.07
C GLY A 8 3.54 -7.77 2.66
N LEU A 9 3.33 -7.82 3.99
CA LEU A 9 2.88 -9.02 4.69
C LEU A 9 1.51 -9.51 4.22
N ARG A 10 0.56 -8.61 3.98
CA ARG A 10 -0.76 -8.95 3.46
C ARG A 10 -0.69 -9.67 2.11
N TYR A 11 0.08 -9.13 1.17
CA TYR A 11 0.24 -9.75 -0.14
C TYR A 11 1.02 -11.06 -0.07
N LEU A 12 1.98 -11.17 0.84
CA LEU A 12 2.66 -12.43 1.11
C LEU A 12 1.69 -13.50 1.65
N LEU A 13 0.81 -13.14 2.58
CA LEU A 13 -0.24 -14.03 3.09
C LEU A 13 -1.21 -14.47 1.98
N PHE A 14 -1.56 -13.58 1.06
CA PHE A 14 -2.40 -13.93 -0.09
C PHE A 14 -1.69 -14.89 -1.03
N SER A 15 -0.40 -14.71 -1.27
CA SER A 15 0.40 -15.64 -2.07
C SER A 15 0.47 -17.03 -1.44
N LEU A 16 0.77 -17.11 -0.14
CA LEU A 16 0.88 -18.38 0.60
C LEU A 16 -0.46 -19.09 0.84
N GLY A 17 -1.57 -18.34 0.88
CA GLY A 17 -2.92 -18.89 1.04
C GLY A 17 -3.60 -19.27 -0.27
N ALA A 18 -2.97 -19.01 -1.41
CA ALA A 18 -3.57 -19.17 -2.73
C ALA A 18 -3.81 -20.63 -3.15
N ASP A 19 -3.04 -21.56 -2.61
CA ASP A 19 -3.13 -23.02 -2.91
C ASP A 19 -4.35 -23.70 -2.28
N GLY A 20 -5.14 -22.99 -1.49
CA GLY A 20 -6.33 -23.53 -0.82
C GLY A 20 -6.05 -24.33 0.46
N VAL A 21 -4.86 -24.86 0.64
CA VAL A 21 -4.47 -25.62 1.85
C VAL A 21 -4.37 -24.70 3.06
N ASN A 22 -3.86 -23.48 2.86
CA ASN A 22 -3.66 -22.49 3.90
C ASN A 22 -4.65 -21.30 3.80
N SER A 23 -5.90 -21.56 3.45
CA SER A 23 -6.92 -20.52 3.21
C SER A 23 -7.12 -19.56 4.39
N TRP A 24 -6.79 -19.94 5.61
CA TRP A 24 -6.82 -19.08 6.79
C TRP A 24 -5.86 -17.88 6.67
N MET A 25 -4.78 -18.01 5.87
CA MET A 25 -3.86 -16.89 5.59
C MET A 25 -4.54 -15.78 4.78
N LEU A 26 -5.49 -16.12 3.92
CA LEU A 26 -6.29 -15.12 3.20
C LEU A 26 -7.10 -14.27 4.16
N ILE A 27 -7.69 -14.90 5.19
CA ILE A 27 -8.46 -14.20 6.23
C ILE A 27 -7.56 -13.26 7.01
N LEU A 28 -6.36 -13.71 7.43
CA LEU A 28 -5.39 -12.84 8.09
C LEU A 28 -4.96 -11.67 7.20
N GLY A 29 -4.74 -11.90 5.91
CA GLY A 29 -4.42 -10.84 4.96
C GLY A 29 -5.54 -9.80 4.81
N ILE A 30 -6.81 -10.23 4.90
CA ILE A 30 -7.97 -9.34 4.90
C ILE A 30 -8.01 -8.50 6.21
N ILE A 31 -7.76 -9.11 7.36
CA ILE A 31 -7.71 -8.40 8.65
C ILE A 31 -6.61 -7.34 8.66
N LEU A 32 -5.44 -7.64 8.09
CA LEU A 32 -4.34 -6.68 7.94
C LEU A 32 -4.70 -5.46 7.08
N HIS A 33 -5.76 -5.55 6.27
CA HIS A 33 -6.16 -4.45 5.38
C HIS A 33 -6.49 -3.16 6.13
N GLY A 34 -7.17 -3.24 7.27
CA GLY A 34 -7.46 -2.08 8.11
C GLY A 34 -6.16 -1.40 8.57
N ILE A 35 -5.20 -2.18 9.06
CA ILE A 35 -3.90 -1.65 9.49
C ILE A 35 -3.15 -0.98 8.34
N CYS A 36 -3.12 -1.60 7.15
CA CYS A 36 -2.51 -1.01 5.97
C CYS A 36 -3.12 0.35 5.64
N TYR A 37 -4.44 0.42 5.65
CA TYR A 37 -5.18 1.62 5.28
C TYR A 37 -4.94 2.76 6.29
N ASP A 38 -5.13 2.51 7.57
CA ASP A 38 -5.02 3.53 8.60
C ASP A 38 -3.59 4.05 8.76
N PHE A 39 -2.61 3.15 8.80
CA PHE A 39 -1.21 3.54 8.99
C PHE A 39 -0.53 4.09 7.74
N PHE A 40 -1.13 3.96 6.57
CA PHE A 40 -0.59 4.55 5.35
C PHE A 40 -1.38 5.79 4.92
N PHE A 41 -2.66 5.62 4.58
CA PHE A 41 -3.46 6.73 4.04
C PHE A 41 -3.84 7.77 5.10
N VAL A 42 -4.39 7.35 6.22
CA VAL A 42 -4.83 8.29 7.27
C VAL A 42 -3.62 9.02 7.87
N SER A 43 -2.54 8.30 8.17
CA SER A 43 -1.30 8.92 8.66
C SER A 43 -0.69 9.87 7.63
N GLY A 44 -0.74 9.55 6.33
CA GLY A 44 -0.29 10.41 5.25
C GLY A 44 -1.09 11.72 5.17
N GLN A 45 -2.42 11.63 5.30
CA GLN A 45 -3.30 12.79 5.32
C GLN A 45 -3.05 13.68 6.54
N ILE A 46 -2.89 13.09 7.73
CA ILE A 46 -2.58 13.81 8.97
C ILE A 46 -1.22 14.52 8.83
N TYR A 47 -0.19 13.82 8.37
CA TYR A 47 1.14 14.39 8.16
C TYR A 47 1.10 15.59 7.21
N THR A 48 0.37 15.47 6.11
CA THR A 48 0.19 16.57 5.15
C THR A 48 -0.49 17.78 5.79
N ASN A 49 -1.55 17.56 6.55
CA ASN A 49 -2.24 18.63 7.26
C ASN A 49 -1.34 19.36 8.27
N MET A 50 -0.41 18.64 8.90
CA MET A 50 0.54 19.21 9.86
C MET A 50 1.64 20.03 9.20
N LYS A 51 2.08 19.63 7.99
CA LYS A 51 3.16 20.29 7.25
C LYS A 51 2.69 21.45 6.37
N CYS A 52 1.43 21.49 5.97
CA CYS A 52 0.88 22.55 5.12
C CYS A 52 0.44 23.77 5.92
N LYS A 53 0.64 24.95 5.33
CA LYS A 53 0.03 26.18 5.84
C LYS A 53 -1.50 26.08 5.79
N PRO A 54 -2.24 26.72 6.72
CA PRO A 54 -3.70 26.62 6.78
C PRO A 54 -4.41 26.91 5.46
N GLU A 55 -3.90 27.85 4.69
CA GLU A 55 -4.44 28.31 3.40
C GLU A 55 -4.41 27.22 2.30
N TYR A 56 -3.45 26.29 2.38
CA TYR A 56 -3.22 25.26 1.35
C TYR A 56 -3.66 23.85 1.74
N LYS A 57 -4.22 23.67 2.95
CA LYS A 57 -4.59 22.32 3.45
C LYS A 57 -5.53 21.57 2.50
N SER A 58 -6.59 22.22 2.03
CA SER A 58 -7.55 21.60 1.12
C SER A 58 -6.93 21.20 -0.22
N SER A 59 -6.08 22.06 -0.79
CA SER A 59 -5.37 21.79 -2.04
C SER A 59 -4.37 20.64 -1.89
N ALA A 60 -3.65 20.58 -0.77
CA ALA A 60 -2.70 19.51 -0.49
C ALA A 60 -3.41 18.16 -0.28
N GLN A 61 -4.55 18.14 0.40
CA GLN A 61 -5.38 16.93 0.53
C GLN A 61 -5.95 16.48 -0.82
N GLY A 62 -6.41 17.42 -1.65
CA GLY A 62 -6.84 17.13 -3.02
C GLY A 62 -5.71 16.53 -3.87
N LEU A 63 -4.49 17.05 -3.76
CA LEU A 63 -3.33 16.53 -4.49
C LEU A 63 -2.96 15.12 -4.06
N ILE A 64 -2.94 14.82 -2.75
CA ILE A 64 -2.71 13.46 -2.25
C ILE A 64 -3.78 12.50 -2.75
N THR A 65 -5.05 12.91 -2.67
CA THR A 65 -6.16 12.10 -3.16
C THR A 65 -6.02 11.83 -4.66
N LEU A 66 -5.69 12.83 -5.46
CA LEU A 66 -5.44 12.67 -6.89
C LEU A 66 -4.26 11.74 -7.16
N ALA A 67 -3.15 11.89 -6.43
CA ALA A 67 -1.97 11.06 -6.60
C ALA A 67 -2.23 9.60 -6.22
N THR A 68 -2.95 9.34 -5.12
CA THR A 68 -3.20 7.99 -4.60
C THR A 68 -4.38 7.30 -5.29
N TYR A 69 -5.57 7.90 -5.21
CA TYR A 69 -6.81 7.31 -5.74
C TYR A 69 -7.02 7.60 -7.23
N GLY A 70 -6.41 8.64 -7.80
CA GLY A 70 -6.42 8.89 -9.23
C GLY A 70 -5.31 8.13 -9.95
N LEU A 71 -4.12 8.72 -9.98
CA LEU A 71 -2.97 8.18 -10.73
C LEU A 71 -2.49 6.84 -10.19
N GLY A 72 -2.41 6.68 -8.86
CA GLY A 72 -1.95 5.44 -8.24
C GLY A 72 -2.86 4.25 -8.58
N MET A 73 -4.17 4.41 -8.47
CA MET A 73 -5.12 3.35 -8.86
C MET A 73 -5.10 3.07 -10.36
N LEU A 74 -5.02 4.10 -11.21
CA LEU A 74 -4.96 3.91 -12.66
C LEU A 74 -3.77 3.06 -13.06
N ILE A 75 -2.58 3.39 -12.55
CA ILE A 75 -1.36 2.62 -12.80
C ILE A 75 -1.46 1.22 -12.18
N GLY A 76 -1.94 1.14 -10.93
CA GLY A 76 -2.08 -0.12 -10.21
C GLY A 76 -3.01 -1.11 -10.92
N PHE A 77 -4.18 -0.67 -11.40
CA PHE A 77 -5.09 -1.53 -12.15
C PHE A 77 -4.51 -2.02 -13.48
N ARG A 78 -3.76 -1.16 -14.19
CA ARG A 78 -3.07 -1.57 -15.42
C ARG A 78 -2.03 -2.66 -15.14
N ILE A 79 -1.21 -2.48 -14.10
CA ILE A 79 -0.20 -3.47 -13.71
C ILE A 79 -0.87 -4.76 -13.23
N ALA A 80 -1.92 -4.66 -12.41
CA ALA A 80 -2.65 -5.83 -11.92
C ALA A 80 -3.28 -6.64 -13.06
N GLY A 81 -3.92 -5.98 -14.03
CA GLY A 81 -4.44 -6.64 -15.23
C GLY A 81 -3.36 -7.35 -16.01
N TYR A 82 -2.24 -6.67 -16.30
CA TYR A 82 -1.11 -7.26 -17.00
C TYR A 82 -0.53 -8.49 -16.27
N LEU A 83 -0.37 -8.43 -14.94
CA LEU A 83 0.12 -9.56 -14.16
C LEU A 83 -0.88 -10.73 -14.17
N THR A 84 -2.17 -10.44 -14.12
CA THR A 84 -3.22 -11.47 -14.19
C THR A 84 -3.18 -12.18 -15.53
N ASP A 85 -3.05 -11.46 -16.63
CA ASP A 85 -2.94 -12.03 -17.97
C ASP A 85 -1.64 -12.83 -18.17
N LEU A 86 -0.53 -12.37 -17.56
CA LEU A 86 0.78 -13.03 -17.67
C LEU A 86 0.79 -14.41 -17.00
N TYR A 87 0.03 -14.58 -15.92
CA TYR A 87 0.01 -15.80 -15.11
C TYR A 87 -1.26 -16.64 -15.32
N VAL A 88 -1.86 -16.58 -16.51
CA VAL A 88 -2.94 -17.49 -16.92
C VAL A 88 -2.40 -18.91 -17.03
N ILE A 89 -3.14 -19.89 -16.50
CA ILE A 89 -2.88 -21.32 -16.60
C ILE A 89 -4.13 -22.01 -17.16
N TYR A 90 -4.01 -23.31 -17.56
CA TYR A 90 -5.09 -24.03 -18.23
C TYR A 90 -6.43 -24.01 -17.47
N ASP A 91 -6.39 -23.99 -16.12
CA ASP A 91 -7.57 -24.04 -15.24
C ASP A 91 -7.80 -22.74 -14.46
N GLY A 92 -7.31 -21.60 -14.95
CA GLY A 92 -7.50 -20.29 -14.30
C GLY A 92 -6.23 -19.45 -14.23
N HIS A 93 -5.84 -19.06 -13.02
CA HIS A 93 -4.69 -18.18 -12.80
C HIS A 93 -3.78 -18.72 -11.70
N ASN A 94 -2.48 -18.51 -11.84
CA ASN A 94 -1.51 -18.81 -10.78
C ASN A 94 -1.51 -17.67 -9.75
N TRP A 95 -2.44 -17.71 -8.81
CA TRP A 95 -2.64 -16.67 -7.80
C TRP A 95 -1.44 -16.47 -6.88
N GLU A 96 -0.69 -17.53 -6.59
CA GLU A 96 0.54 -17.43 -5.80
C GLU A 96 1.54 -16.48 -6.46
N LYS A 97 1.81 -16.68 -7.76
CA LYS A 97 2.73 -15.81 -8.52
C LYS A 97 2.18 -14.40 -8.73
N ILE A 98 0.89 -14.25 -8.84
CA ILE A 98 0.26 -12.93 -8.98
C ILE A 98 0.43 -12.13 -7.70
N TRP A 99 0.18 -12.72 -6.53
CA TRP A 99 0.23 -12.00 -5.24
C TRP A 99 1.66 -11.77 -4.73
N ILE A 100 2.63 -12.61 -5.09
CA ILE A 100 4.02 -12.39 -4.67
C ILE A 100 4.64 -11.13 -5.29
N GLN A 101 4.22 -10.72 -6.50
CA GLN A 101 4.75 -9.53 -7.16
C GLN A 101 4.50 -8.23 -6.37
N PRO A 102 3.25 -7.88 -6.00
CA PRO A 102 3.01 -6.70 -5.19
C PRO A 102 3.61 -6.81 -3.78
N SER A 103 3.80 -8.02 -3.24
CA SER A 103 4.51 -8.23 -1.98
C SER A 103 5.97 -7.78 -2.10
N ILE A 104 6.71 -8.29 -3.10
CA ILE A 104 8.10 -7.90 -3.36
C ILE A 104 8.19 -6.39 -3.57
N PHE A 105 7.30 -5.82 -4.40
CA PHE A 105 7.27 -4.39 -4.65
C PHE A 105 7.07 -3.56 -3.36
N SER A 106 6.17 -3.99 -2.48
CA SER A 106 5.94 -3.33 -1.19
C SER A 106 7.17 -3.36 -0.29
N PHE A 107 7.91 -4.48 -0.25
CA PHE A 107 9.15 -4.56 0.52
C PHE A 107 10.27 -3.70 -0.07
N VAL A 108 10.38 -3.61 -1.39
CA VAL A 108 11.33 -2.69 -2.04
C VAL A 108 11.00 -1.24 -1.68
N ILE A 109 9.73 -0.84 -1.75
CA ILE A 109 9.29 0.50 -1.33
C ILE A 109 9.57 0.73 0.16
N LEU A 110 9.36 -0.26 1.03
CA LEU A 110 9.67 -0.15 2.46
C LEU A 110 11.15 0.16 2.69
N ILE A 111 12.04 -0.57 2.01
CA ILE A 111 13.48 -0.37 2.10
C ILE A 111 13.85 1.04 1.62
N LEU A 112 13.38 1.46 0.45
CA LEU A 112 13.61 2.79 -0.08
C LEU A 112 13.10 3.87 0.87
N PHE A 113 11.93 3.67 1.46
CA PHE A 113 11.33 4.61 2.40
C PHE A 113 12.18 4.75 3.68
N ILE A 114 12.70 3.64 4.23
CA ILE A 114 13.56 3.66 5.43
C ILE A 114 14.84 4.47 5.17
N PHE A 115 15.44 4.33 3.99
CA PHE A 115 16.68 5.05 3.63
C PHE A 115 16.44 6.51 3.26
N THR A 116 15.30 6.84 2.68
CA THR A 116 15.01 8.17 2.14
C THR A 116 14.28 9.07 3.14
N PHE A 117 13.41 8.49 3.97
CA PHE A 117 12.58 9.27 4.89
C PHE A 117 13.37 9.70 6.12
N ARG A 118 13.64 11.00 6.22
CA ARG A 118 14.18 11.64 7.42
C ARG A 118 13.03 12.24 8.23
N ASN A 119 12.95 11.81 9.48
CA ASN A 119 11.97 12.35 10.42
C ASN A 119 12.41 13.74 10.87
N GLU A 120 11.90 14.79 10.22
CA GLU A 120 12.07 16.15 10.70
C GLU A 120 11.18 16.37 11.94
N LYS A 121 11.78 16.83 13.04
CA LYS A 121 11.02 17.25 14.22
C LYS A 121 10.06 18.36 13.82
N ILE A 122 8.77 18.12 13.94
CA ILE A 122 7.76 19.15 13.78
C ILE A 122 7.86 20.00 15.05
N GLU A 123 8.47 21.19 14.95
CA GLU A 123 8.32 22.20 16.00
C GLU A 123 6.85 22.61 16.04
N ILE A 124 6.15 22.14 17.05
CA ILE A 124 4.82 22.66 17.39
C ILE A 124 5.07 24.08 17.92
N LYS A 125 5.15 25.03 17.00
CA LYS A 125 5.15 26.45 17.35
C LYS A 125 3.74 26.75 17.85
N ASN A 126 3.66 26.90 19.15
CA ASN A 126 2.54 27.33 20.00
C ASN A 126 1.23 27.70 19.28
N LEU A 127 0.21 26.91 19.59
CA LEU A 127 -1.18 27.32 19.50
C LEU A 127 -1.42 28.54 20.36
#